data_cef44a83a2ea8d088546e123d1c349aa
#
_entry.id   cef44a83a2ea8d088546e123d1c349aa
#
_cell.length_a   1.000
_cell.length_b   1.000
_cell.length_c   1.000
_cell.angle_alpha   90.00
_cell.angle_beta   90.00
_cell.angle_gamma   90.00
#
_symmetry.space_group_name_H-M   'P 1'
#
loop_
_entity.id
_entity.type
_entity.pdbx_description
1 polymer ?
#
loop_
_entity_poly.entity_id
_entity_poly.type
_entity_poly.pdbx_seq_one_letter_code
_entity_poly.pdbx_strand_id
1 'polypeptide(L)'
;MMRITRVPGTDGVARLSVEGRLAGVEVRELATSCEAYLVARHPLLLDLSGVTFVDAQGLGLLHGVARRGALLAGCSPFLSEMLGDMGGEAE
;
A
#
# COMPACT_ATOMS: atom_id res chain seq x y z
N MET A 1 -8.34 7.40 -11.80
CA MET A 1 -6.99 7.12 -12.26
C MET A 1 -6.05 7.13 -11.07
N MET A 2 -5.07 6.26 -11.07
CA MET A 2 -4.15 6.14 -9.96
C MET A 2 -2.76 6.63 -10.36
N ARG A 3 -2.06 7.22 -9.42
CA ARG A 3 -0.67 7.63 -9.66
C ARG A 3 0.21 7.03 -8.57
N ILE A 4 1.31 6.44 -8.98
CA ILE A 4 2.31 5.92 -8.05
C ILE A 4 3.57 6.74 -8.25
N THR A 5 4.07 7.33 -7.19
CA THR A 5 5.27 8.15 -7.25
C THR A 5 6.30 7.59 -6.27
N ARG A 6 7.50 7.38 -6.75
CA ARG A 6 8.57 6.96 -5.87
C ARG A 6 9.14 8.19 -5.18
N VAL A 7 9.17 8.16 -3.86
CA VAL A 7 9.65 9.28 -3.07
C VAL A 7 11.04 8.95 -2.57
N PRO A 8 12.06 9.74 -2.93
CA PRO A 8 13.41 9.44 -2.47
C PRO A 8 13.53 9.59 -0.97
N GLY A 9 14.37 8.77 -0.36
CA GLY A 9 14.64 8.84 1.06
C GLY A 9 16.08 8.51 1.31
N THR A 10 16.54 8.83 2.51
CA THR A 10 17.91 8.61 2.88
C THR A 10 18.09 7.55 3.95
N ASP A 11 17.01 6.93 4.37
CA ASP A 11 17.03 5.97 5.47
C ASP A 11 17.00 4.52 4.98
N GLY A 12 17.15 4.30 3.69
CA GLY A 12 17.15 2.94 3.14
C GLY A 12 15.79 2.34 2.96
N VAL A 13 14.73 3.09 3.18
CA VAL A 13 13.36 2.61 3.00
C VAL A 13 12.83 3.12 1.68
N ALA A 14 12.32 2.22 0.86
CA ALA A 14 11.67 2.64 -0.38
C ALA A 14 10.27 3.17 -0.04
N ARG A 15 9.96 4.35 -0.56
CA ARG A 15 8.66 4.96 -0.31
C ARG A 15 7.93 5.14 -1.61
N LEU A 16 6.71 4.66 -1.67
CA LEU A 16 5.84 4.84 -2.82
C LEU A 16 4.60 5.61 -2.37
N SER A 17 4.34 6.72 -3.02
CA SER A 17 3.15 7.50 -2.75
C SER A 17 2.09 7.10 -3.75
N VAL A 18 0.93 6.70 -3.27
CA VAL A 18 -0.17 6.22 -4.10
C VAL A 18 -1.30 7.22 -4.03
N GLU A 19 -1.78 7.67 -5.18
CA GLU A 19 -2.84 8.68 -5.25
C GLU A 19 -3.94 8.19 -6.17
N GLY A 20 -5.18 8.53 -5.85
CA GLY A 20 -6.32 8.25 -6.70
C GLY A 20 -7.04 6.99 -6.30
N ARG A 21 -7.56 6.27 -7.29
CA ARG A 21 -8.40 5.11 -7.05
C ARG A 21 -7.58 3.85 -7.18
N LEU A 22 -7.60 3.05 -6.13
CA LEU A 22 -6.91 1.76 -6.14
C LEU A 22 -7.96 0.69 -6.41
N ALA A 23 -8.23 0.46 -7.69
CA ALA A 23 -9.30 -0.41 -8.11
C ALA A 23 -9.00 -0.98 -9.49
N GLY A 24 -9.52 -2.14 -9.78
CA GLY A 24 -9.43 -2.72 -11.10
C GLY A 24 -8.00 -3.01 -11.52
N VAL A 25 -7.66 -2.59 -12.72
CA VAL A 25 -6.31 -2.87 -13.26
C VAL A 25 -5.24 -2.16 -12.47
N GLU A 26 -5.60 -1.08 -11.78
CA GLU A 26 -4.61 -0.33 -11.01
C GLU A 26 -4.11 -1.12 -9.82
N VAL A 27 -4.91 -2.04 -9.31
CA VAL A 27 -4.46 -2.92 -8.24
C VAL A 27 -3.26 -3.73 -8.71
N ARG A 28 -3.33 -4.23 -9.95
CA ARG A 28 -2.24 -5.01 -10.50
C ARG A 28 -1.00 -4.16 -10.73
N GLU A 29 -1.20 -2.90 -11.14
CA GLU A 29 -0.07 -2.01 -11.33
C GLU A 29 0.67 -1.76 -10.04
N LEU A 30 -0.07 -1.55 -8.96
CA LEU A 30 0.57 -1.33 -7.67
C LEU A 30 1.25 -2.61 -7.18
N ALA A 31 0.61 -3.75 -7.39
CA ALA A 31 1.21 -5.03 -7.01
C ALA A 31 2.55 -5.21 -7.71
N THR A 32 2.61 -4.90 -8.99
CA THR A 32 3.86 -5.03 -9.75
C THR A 32 4.92 -4.08 -9.19
N SER A 33 4.53 -2.85 -8.86
CA SER A 33 5.48 -1.90 -8.32
C SER A 33 6.04 -2.35 -6.97
N CYS A 34 5.24 -3.02 -6.16
CA CYS A 34 5.68 -3.47 -4.85
C CYS A 34 6.49 -4.75 -4.92
N GLU A 35 6.23 -5.58 -5.91
CA GLU A 35 6.76 -6.95 -5.91
C GLU A 35 8.28 -6.99 -5.87
N ALA A 36 8.93 -6.11 -6.63
CA ALA A 36 10.39 -6.12 -6.68
C ALA A 36 10.98 -5.86 -5.29
N TYR A 37 10.37 -4.94 -4.54
CA TYR A 37 10.87 -4.64 -3.20
C TYR A 37 10.59 -5.80 -2.25
N LEU A 38 9.41 -6.41 -2.38
CA LEU A 38 9.03 -7.48 -1.46
C LEU A 38 9.86 -8.73 -1.69
N VAL A 39 10.13 -9.06 -2.93
CA VAL A 39 10.95 -10.21 -3.25
C VAL A 39 12.38 -10.02 -2.73
N ALA A 40 12.89 -8.80 -2.87
CA ALA A 40 14.24 -8.50 -2.40
C ALA A 40 14.29 -8.28 -0.89
N ARG A 41 13.16 -8.36 -0.22
CA ARG A 41 13.04 -8.08 1.22
C ARG A 41 13.54 -6.69 1.57
N HIS A 42 13.34 -5.76 0.65
CA HIS A 42 13.73 -4.38 0.84
C HIS A 42 12.65 -3.67 1.66
N PRO A 43 13.03 -2.87 2.65
CA PRO A 43 12.02 -2.13 3.42
C PRO A 43 11.19 -1.25 2.50
N LEU A 44 9.88 -1.34 2.62
CA LEU A 44 8.95 -0.64 1.74
C LEU A 44 7.86 0.02 2.56
N LEU A 45 7.60 1.29 2.25
CA LEU A 45 6.51 2.03 2.88
C LEU A 45 5.61 2.57 1.78
N LEU A 46 4.32 2.33 1.92
CA LEU A 46 3.31 2.88 1.02
C LEU A 46 2.61 4.03 1.70
N ASP A 47 2.67 5.20 1.08
CA ASP A 47 1.96 6.37 1.57
C ASP A 47 0.63 6.43 0.85
N LEU A 48 -0.44 6.21 1.58
CA LEU A 48 -1.78 6.10 1.03
C LEU A 48 -2.62 7.35 1.26
N SER A 49 -1.98 8.44 1.65
CA SER A 49 -2.72 9.65 2.00
C SER A 49 -3.49 10.24 0.81
N GLY A 50 -3.05 9.94 -0.41
CA GLY A 50 -3.74 10.43 -1.60
C GLY A 50 -4.76 9.47 -2.19
N VAL A 51 -4.98 8.33 -1.54
CA VAL A 51 -5.91 7.33 -2.05
C VAL A 51 -7.34 7.77 -1.74
N THR A 52 -8.18 7.82 -2.77
CA THR A 52 -9.55 8.29 -2.62
C THR A 52 -10.57 7.17 -2.64
N PHE A 53 -10.19 5.98 -3.10
CA PHE A 53 -11.10 4.86 -3.18
C PHE A 53 -10.30 3.57 -3.28
N VAL A 54 -10.79 2.52 -2.62
CA VAL A 54 -10.16 1.20 -2.67
C VAL A 54 -11.26 0.18 -2.84
N ASP A 55 -11.15 -0.68 -3.87
CA ASP A 55 -12.11 -1.76 -4.01
C ASP A 55 -11.63 -2.99 -3.24
N ALA A 56 -12.40 -4.08 -3.30
CA ALA A 56 -12.08 -5.28 -2.53
C ALA A 56 -10.71 -5.85 -2.92
N GLN A 57 -10.38 -5.79 -4.20
CA GLN A 57 -9.08 -6.29 -4.65
C GLN A 57 -7.96 -5.39 -4.15
N GLY A 58 -8.19 -4.09 -4.16
CA GLY A 58 -7.20 -3.16 -3.64
C GLY A 58 -6.95 -3.38 -2.15
N LEU A 59 -8.03 -3.59 -1.41
CA LEU A 59 -7.90 -3.86 0.01
C LEU A 59 -7.12 -5.14 0.25
N GLY A 60 -7.41 -6.18 -0.54
CA GLY A 60 -6.67 -7.44 -0.42
C GLY A 60 -5.19 -7.27 -0.72
N LEU A 61 -4.87 -6.44 -1.72
CA LEU A 61 -3.48 -6.16 -2.02
C LEU A 61 -2.78 -5.49 -0.84
N LEU A 62 -3.42 -4.48 -0.25
CA LEU A 62 -2.80 -3.78 0.87
C LEU A 62 -2.59 -4.72 2.05
N HIS A 63 -3.56 -5.57 2.33
CA HIS A 63 -3.37 -6.57 3.38
C HIS A 63 -2.20 -7.49 3.06
N GLY A 64 -2.12 -7.91 1.81
CA GLY A 64 -1.08 -8.84 1.40
C GLY A 64 0.31 -8.26 1.52
N VAL A 65 0.49 -7.01 1.08
CA VAL A 65 1.82 -6.42 1.17
C VAL A 65 2.19 -6.12 2.62
N ALA A 66 1.21 -5.74 3.45
CA ALA A 66 1.49 -5.52 4.86
C ALA A 66 1.94 -6.79 5.54
N ARG A 67 1.34 -7.91 5.19
CA ARG A 67 1.73 -9.20 5.77
C ARG A 67 3.13 -9.61 5.32
N ARG A 68 3.57 -9.10 4.18
CA ARG A 68 4.92 -9.39 3.70
C ARG A 68 5.94 -8.37 4.18
N GLY A 69 5.54 -7.48 5.08
CA GLY A 69 6.46 -6.58 5.72
C GLY A 69 6.40 -5.13 5.28
N ALA A 70 5.55 -4.79 4.33
CA ALA A 70 5.42 -3.39 3.92
C ALA A 70 4.71 -2.60 5.01
N LEU A 71 5.10 -1.34 5.16
CA LEU A 71 4.45 -0.43 6.08
C LEU A 71 3.45 0.41 5.32
N LEU A 72 2.28 0.62 5.91
CA LEU A 72 1.24 1.45 5.32
C LEU A 72 1.12 2.72 6.14
N ALA A 73 1.20 3.86 5.48
CA ALA A 73 1.12 5.15 6.14
C ALA A 73 0.08 6.01 5.47
N GLY A 74 -0.40 7.03 6.18
CA GLY A 74 -1.32 7.99 5.61
C GLY A 74 -2.70 7.44 5.35
N CYS A 75 -3.10 6.39 6.05
CA CYS A 75 -4.41 5.81 5.84
C CYS A 75 -5.49 6.76 6.34
N SER A 76 -6.51 6.98 5.50
CA SER A 76 -7.67 7.75 5.94
C SER A 76 -8.41 6.97 7.02
N PRO A 77 -9.26 7.63 7.81
CA PRO A 77 -10.06 6.90 8.81
C PRO A 77 -10.85 5.76 8.19
N PHE A 78 -11.41 5.98 7.00
CA PHE A 78 -12.15 4.94 6.31
C PHE A 78 -11.25 3.74 5.99
N LEU A 79 -10.08 4.02 5.43
CA LEU A 79 -9.16 2.96 5.05
C LEU A 79 -8.58 2.27 6.27
N SER A 80 -8.27 3.03 7.30
CA SER A 80 -7.75 2.45 8.54
C SER A 80 -8.75 1.48 9.14
N GLU A 81 -10.02 1.83 9.09
CA GLU A 81 -11.04 0.96 9.64
C GLU A 81 -11.14 -0.32 8.86
N MET A 82 -11.09 -0.23 7.53
CA MET A 82 -11.15 -1.42 6.70
C MET A 82 -9.95 -2.32 6.91
N LEU A 83 -8.78 -1.74 7.04
CA LEU A 83 -7.56 -2.53 7.25
C LEU A 83 -7.49 -3.05 8.68
N GLY A 84 -8.04 -2.31 9.62
CA GLY A 84 -8.01 -2.70 11.02
C GLY A 84 -8.78 -3.98 11.30
N ASP A 85 -9.77 -4.26 10.48
CA ASP A 85 -10.52 -5.49 10.66
C ASP A 85 -9.62 -6.71 10.59
N MET A 86 -8.59 -6.64 9.76
CA MET A 86 -7.65 -7.74 9.71
C MET A 86 -6.53 -7.57 10.69
N GLY A 87 -6.05 -6.35 10.81
CA GLY A 87 -4.92 -6.11 11.67
C GLY A 87 -5.26 -6.19 13.14
N GLY A 88 -6.52 -5.96 13.45
CA GLY A 88 -6.90 -5.83 14.84
C GLY A 88 -6.64 -7.07 15.65
N GLU A 89 -6.69 -8.20 15.00
CA GLU A 89 -6.45 -9.37 15.75
C GLU A 89 -5.02 -9.65 15.90
N ALA A 90 -4.19 -8.84 15.36
CA ALA A 90 -2.78 -9.10 15.47
C ALA A 90 -2.33 -9.07 16.90
N GLU A 91 -3.13 -8.53 17.75
CA GLU A 91 -2.72 -8.52 19.07
C GLU A 91 -3.15 -9.65 19.82
#